data_4f757ca15f37ed60fb2003bfea99153d
#
_entry.id   4f757ca15f37ed60fb2003bfea99153d
#
_cell.length_a   1.000
_cell.length_b   1.000
_cell.length_c   1.000
_cell.angle_alpha   90.00
_cell.angle_beta   90.00
_cell.angle_gamma   90.00
#
_symmetry.space_group_name_H-M   'P 1'
#
loop_
_entity.id
_entity.type
_entity.pdbx_description
1 polymer ?
#
loop_
_entity_poly.entity_id
_entity_poly.type
_entity_poly.pdbx_seq_one_letter_code
_entity_poly.pdbx_strand_id
1 'polypeptide(L)'
;PTEASRLVLHRYGLDARVKPFISIPVHNGKFEYDLYAEYMEGWTLYLWHDWLEGRFYPAKFLGENATLHITFPERGRPKVETDGTENRLMQDVDQRAESIFSPKYELYNARVDSLESEDDYFTPAGKDLYERLRAAETQEETNKIYKQRDSLEKSRRLYSPRMMALQDSLAAYRTEEKSWRLREAARKPSVSGLSFLRFELDDTDHPDSLKQALWAVYDSVYAGYLPGHPYHAVVDASRLFRTLTEGKPYPDYEITGDDGRPLRMSGLIRGKIALVDLWASWCGPCRANSKSMIPVYEEFKDKGFTVVGIAREKRRSDMEQAVRKDGYPWACYAEVEDANNVWALHGIGNSGGGTFLVDSDGTLLAVGASADEVREILRKKLGGKSGH
;
A
#
# COMPACT_ATOMS: atom_id res chain seq x y z
N PRO A 1 -24.97 -9.04 -16.12
CA PRO A 1 -23.90 -8.29 -16.82
C PRO A 1 -24.22 -7.89 -18.25
N THR A 2 -25.46 -8.09 -18.75
CA THR A 2 -25.90 -7.69 -20.11
C THR A 2 -25.82 -6.17 -20.35
N GLU A 3 -25.63 -5.36 -19.30
CA GLU A 3 -25.52 -3.89 -19.37
C GLU A 3 -24.10 -3.37 -19.26
N ALA A 4 -23.09 -4.23 -19.06
CA ALA A 4 -21.72 -3.77 -19.01
C ALA A 4 -21.27 -3.26 -20.38
N SER A 5 -20.97 -1.96 -20.48
CA SER A 5 -20.49 -1.33 -21.72
C SER A 5 -18.98 -1.49 -21.90
N ARG A 6 -18.26 -1.77 -20.84
CA ARG A 6 -16.78 -1.93 -20.82
C ARG A 6 -16.27 -2.71 -19.60
N LEU A 7 -15.03 -3.16 -19.70
CA LEU A 7 -14.25 -3.76 -18.62
C LEU A 7 -13.04 -2.89 -18.32
N VAL A 8 -12.50 -3.04 -17.12
CA VAL A 8 -11.23 -2.42 -16.68
C VAL A 8 -10.22 -3.52 -16.50
N LEU A 9 -9.15 -3.48 -17.29
CA LEU A 9 -8.00 -4.37 -17.16
C LEU A 9 -6.85 -3.60 -16.53
N HIS A 10 -6.33 -4.13 -15.43
CA HIS A 10 -5.31 -3.48 -14.64
C HIS A 10 -4.27 -4.48 -14.13
N ARG A 11 -3.00 -4.10 -14.05
CA ARG A 11 -1.96 -4.95 -13.45
C ARG A 11 -2.23 -5.15 -11.96
N TYR A 12 -2.15 -6.40 -11.50
CA TYR A 12 -2.43 -6.74 -10.12
C TYR A 12 -1.47 -6.05 -9.15
N GLY A 13 -2.03 -5.41 -8.13
CA GLY A 13 -1.27 -4.71 -7.08
C GLY A 13 -0.76 -3.31 -7.44
N LEU A 14 -1.02 -2.82 -8.66
CA LEU A 14 -0.73 -1.41 -8.98
C LEU A 14 -1.91 -0.51 -8.57
N ASP A 15 -1.61 0.76 -8.37
CA ASP A 15 -2.61 1.77 -8.03
C ASP A 15 -3.12 2.47 -9.29
N ALA A 16 -4.40 2.30 -9.60
CA ALA A 16 -5.02 2.92 -10.77
C ALA A 16 -5.13 4.46 -10.68
N ARG A 17 -4.92 5.04 -9.49
CA ARG A 17 -4.81 6.50 -9.33
C ARG A 17 -3.51 7.02 -9.92
N VAL A 18 -2.51 6.17 -10.02
CA VAL A 18 -1.15 6.47 -10.48
C VAL A 18 -0.90 5.83 -11.84
N LYS A 19 -1.12 4.53 -11.97
CA LYS A 19 -0.89 3.79 -13.22
C LYS A 19 -2.14 3.77 -14.11
N PRO A 20 -1.98 3.87 -15.44
CA PRO A 20 -3.11 3.75 -16.35
C PRO A 20 -3.70 2.32 -16.32
N PHE A 21 -4.99 2.22 -16.53
CA PHE A 21 -5.69 0.98 -16.80
C PHE A 21 -6.12 0.90 -18.26
N ILE A 22 -6.39 -0.31 -18.76
CA ILE A 22 -6.88 -0.55 -20.10
C ILE A 22 -8.41 -0.68 -20.03
N SER A 23 -9.12 0.07 -20.89
CA SER A 23 -10.56 -0.03 -21.02
C SER A 23 -10.91 -0.91 -22.22
N ILE A 24 -11.59 -2.03 -21.98
CA ILE A 24 -11.98 -2.99 -23.01
C ILE A 24 -13.48 -2.82 -23.28
N PRO A 25 -13.92 -2.54 -24.52
CA PRO A 25 -15.33 -2.43 -24.85
C PRO A 25 -16.03 -3.80 -24.78
N VAL A 26 -17.30 -3.78 -24.40
CA VAL A 26 -18.18 -4.97 -24.41
C VAL A 26 -19.29 -4.76 -25.43
N HIS A 27 -19.44 -5.69 -26.36
CA HIS A 27 -20.47 -5.68 -27.40
C HIS A 27 -21.38 -6.91 -27.28
N ASN A 28 -22.67 -6.69 -27.09
CA ASN A 28 -23.63 -7.77 -26.91
C ASN A 28 -23.24 -8.79 -25.83
N GLY A 29 -22.72 -8.31 -24.71
CA GLY A 29 -22.26 -9.14 -23.58
C GLY A 29 -20.96 -9.92 -23.82
N LYS A 30 -20.25 -9.64 -24.92
CA LYS A 30 -19.00 -10.30 -25.29
C LYS A 30 -17.86 -9.28 -25.43
N PHE A 31 -16.64 -9.72 -25.17
CA PHE A 31 -15.42 -8.96 -25.38
C PHE A 31 -14.31 -9.87 -25.93
N GLU A 32 -13.36 -9.27 -26.59
CA GLU A 32 -12.12 -9.89 -27.06
C GLU A 32 -11.01 -8.85 -26.92
N TYR A 33 -9.83 -9.27 -26.48
CA TYR A 33 -8.70 -8.37 -26.30
C TYR A 33 -7.39 -9.14 -26.37
N ASP A 34 -6.47 -8.69 -27.22
CA ASP A 34 -5.10 -9.17 -27.28
C ASP A 34 -4.25 -8.40 -26.27
N LEU A 35 -3.86 -9.06 -25.17
CA LEU A 35 -2.99 -8.48 -24.16
C LEU A 35 -1.54 -8.74 -24.52
N TYR A 36 -0.81 -7.66 -24.77
CA TYR A 36 0.66 -7.71 -24.82
C TYR A 36 1.24 -7.41 -23.44
N ALA A 37 1.99 -8.35 -22.89
CA ALA A 37 2.71 -8.21 -21.61
C ALA A 37 4.20 -8.51 -21.86
N GLU A 38 5.08 -7.60 -21.50
CA GLU A 38 6.53 -7.77 -21.62
C GLU A 38 7.04 -8.87 -20.67
N TYR A 39 6.41 -8.96 -19.49
CA TYR A 39 6.67 -9.96 -18.48
C TYR A 39 5.39 -10.68 -18.13
N MET A 40 5.50 -11.92 -17.66
CA MET A 40 4.38 -12.67 -17.14
C MET A 40 4.02 -12.16 -15.75
N GLU A 41 3.18 -11.14 -15.69
CA GLU A 41 2.70 -10.50 -14.45
C GLU A 41 1.24 -10.84 -14.16
N GLY A 42 0.82 -10.61 -12.93
CA GLY A 42 -0.59 -10.71 -12.53
C GLY A 42 -1.43 -9.56 -13.09
N TRP A 43 -2.62 -9.92 -13.57
CA TRP A 43 -3.63 -9.00 -14.08
C TRP A 43 -4.96 -9.22 -13.40
N THR A 44 -5.76 -8.16 -13.34
CA THR A 44 -7.13 -8.16 -12.84
C THR A 44 -8.07 -7.52 -13.85
N LEU A 45 -9.18 -8.18 -14.11
CA LEU A 45 -10.23 -7.70 -15.01
C LEU A 45 -11.52 -7.49 -14.22
N TYR A 46 -12.05 -6.29 -14.24
CA TYR A 46 -13.26 -5.86 -13.53
C TYR A 46 -14.36 -5.49 -14.48
N LEU A 47 -15.61 -5.66 -14.07
CA LEU A 47 -16.74 -4.96 -14.66
C LEU A 47 -16.63 -3.46 -14.32
N TRP A 48 -16.92 -2.58 -15.29
CA TRP A 48 -16.78 -1.14 -15.11
C TRP A 48 -17.62 -0.58 -13.95
N HIS A 49 -18.86 -1.05 -13.80
CA HIS A 49 -19.72 -0.60 -12.72
C HIS A 49 -19.21 -1.04 -11.35
N ASP A 50 -18.70 -2.27 -11.21
CA ASP A 50 -18.10 -2.76 -9.95
C ASP A 50 -16.86 -1.95 -9.58
N TRP A 51 -16.05 -1.59 -10.58
CA TRP A 51 -14.90 -0.71 -10.38
C TRP A 51 -15.32 0.66 -9.85
N LEU A 52 -16.35 1.30 -10.42
CA LEU A 52 -16.84 2.61 -9.98
C LEU A 52 -17.45 2.57 -8.57
N GLU A 53 -18.11 1.48 -8.22
CA GLU A 53 -18.77 1.32 -6.91
C GLU A 53 -17.84 0.75 -5.83
N GLY A 54 -16.57 0.51 -6.15
CA GLY A 54 -15.61 -0.05 -5.21
C GLY A 54 -15.89 -1.52 -4.86
N ARG A 55 -16.62 -2.23 -5.69
CA ARG A 55 -16.87 -3.68 -5.56
C ARG A 55 -15.75 -4.45 -6.27
N PHE A 56 -14.87 -5.07 -5.51
CA PHE A 56 -13.66 -5.69 -6.05
C PHE A 56 -13.78 -7.22 -6.16
N TYR A 57 -14.54 -7.69 -7.17
CA TYR A 57 -14.61 -9.10 -7.55
C TYR A 57 -13.99 -9.32 -8.94
N PRO A 58 -12.67 -9.16 -9.12
CA PRO A 58 -12.03 -9.31 -10.41
C PRO A 58 -11.82 -10.76 -10.83
N ALA A 59 -11.80 -10.96 -12.14
CA ALA A 59 -11.08 -12.09 -12.70
C ALA A 59 -9.56 -11.84 -12.55
N LYS A 60 -8.84 -12.80 -11.97
CA LYS A 60 -7.38 -12.75 -11.77
C LYS A 60 -6.70 -13.77 -12.67
N PHE A 61 -5.64 -13.35 -13.33
CA PHE A 61 -4.85 -14.22 -14.21
C PHE A 61 -3.41 -13.69 -14.37
N LEU A 62 -2.53 -14.54 -14.89
CA LEU A 62 -1.18 -14.18 -15.30
C LEU A 62 -1.19 -13.87 -16.80
N GLY A 63 -0.45 -12.84 -17.23
CA GLY A 63 -0.24 -12.48 -18.62
C GLY A 63 0.70 -13.48 -19.32
N GLU A 64 0.23 -14.71 -19.44
CA GLU A 64 0.90 -15.83 -20.08
C GLU A 64 0.54 -15.86 -21.57
N ASN A 65 1.42 -16.38 -22.43
CA ASN A 65 1.11 -16.60 -23.83
C ASN A 65 0.13 -17.80 -23.97
N ALA A 66 -1.14 -17.51 -23.75
CA ALA A 66 -2.23 -18.46 -23.68
C ALA A 66 -3.58 -17.81 -24.01
N THR A 67 -4.56 -18.62 -24.35
CA THR A 67 -5.95 -18.15 -24.48
C THR A 67 -6.65 -18.25 -23.12
N LEU A 68 -7.37 -17.15 -22.76
CA LEU A 68 -8.17 -17.10 -21.55
C LEU A 68 -9.64 -16.89 -21.93
N HIS A 69 -10.52 -17.75 -21.44
CA HIS A 69 -11.95 -17.57 -21.50
C HIS A 69 -12.48 -17.09 -20.16
N ILE A 70 -12.91 -15.84 -20.09
CA ILE A 70 -13.32 -15.21 -18.84
C ILE A 70 -14.84 -14.97 -18.89
N THR A 71 -15.52 -15.51 -17.89
CA THR A 71 -16.97 -15.37 -17.73
C THR A 71 -17.29 -14.65 -16.43
N PHE A 72 -18.08 -13.59 -16.49
CA PHE A 72 -18.65 -12.91 -15.35
C PHE A 72 -20.09 -13.40 -15.13
N PRO A 73 -20.35 -14.21 -14.09
CA PRO A 73 -21.70 -14.65 -13.77
C PRO A 73 -22.53 -13.49 -13.18
N GLU A 74 -23.85 -13.62 -13.17
CA GLU A 74 -24.74 -12.65 -12.50
C GLU A 74 -24.52 -12.62 -10.99
N ARG A 75 -24.15 -13.75 -10.42
CA ARG A 75 -23.82 -13.89 -9.00
C ARG A 75 -22.57 -14.75 -8.85
N GLY A 76 -21.71 -14.39 -7.89
CA GLY A 76 -20.50 -15.14 -7.58
C GLY A 76 -19.24 -14.56 -8.25
N ARG A 77 -18.16 -15.32 -8.21
CA ARG A 77 -16.85 -14.89 -8.72
C ARG A 77 -16.72 -15.17 -10.21
N PRO A 78 -15.98 -14.33 -10.95
CA PRO A 78 -15.62 -14.61 -12.33
C PRO A 78 -14.91 -15.97 -12.47
N LYS A 79 -15.17 -16.63 -13.59
CA LYS A 79 -14.47 -17.88 -13.96
C LYS A 79 -13.44 -17.57 -15.04
N VAL A 80 -12.25 -18.14 -14.89
CA VAL A 80 -11.16 -18.05 -15.85
C VAL A 80 -10.78 -19.47 -16.28
N GLU A 81 -11.04 -19.80 -17.54
CA GLU A 81 -10.62 -21.03 -18.15
C GLU A 81 -9.44 -20.75 -19.09
N THR A 82 -8.42 -21.61 -19.13
CA THR A 82 -7.19 -21.35 -19.87
C THR A 82 -6.46 -22.62 -20.25
N ASP A 83 -5.70 -22.57 -21.33
CA ASP A 83 -4.73 -23.58 -21.73
C ASP A 83 -3.31 -23.28 -21.17
N GLY A 84 -3.11 -22.12 -20.54
CA GLY A 84 -1.85 -21.67 -19.96
C GLY A 84 -1.39 -22.49 -18.73
N THR A 85 -0.13 -22.83 -18.68
CA THR A 85 0.45 -23.69 -17.64
C THR A 85 0.55 -22.98 -16.30
N GLU A 86 1.04 -21.74 -16.28
CA GLU A 86 1.21 -20.96 -15.04
C GLU A 86 -0.14 -20.52 -14.45
N ASN A 87 -1.11 -20.16 -15.31
CA ASN A 87 -2.45 -19.88 -14.87
C ASN A 87 -3.16 -21.09 -14.26
N ARG A 88 -3.01 -22.29 -14.85
CA ARG A 88 -3.55 -23.52 -14.26
C ARG A 88 -2.88 -23.86 -12.93
N LEU A 89 -1.57 -23.65 -12.81
CA LEU A 89 -0.85 -23.86 -11.54
C LEU A 89 -1.36 -22.90 -10.45
N MET A 90 -1.56 -21.62 -10.78
CA MET A 90 -2.13 -20.64 -9.87
C MET A 90 -3.53 -21.07 -9.42
N GLN A 91 -4.38 -21.47 -10.34
CA GLN A 91 -5.75 -21.93 -10.06
C GLN A 91 -5.79 -23.18 -9.19
N ASP A 92 -4.89 -24.16 -9.42
CA ASP A 92 -4.79 -25.37 -8.60
C ASP A 92 -4.43 -25.01 -7.14
N VAL A 93 -3.44 -24.13 -6.95
CA VAL A 93 -3.06 -23.67 -5.60
C VAL A 93 -4.23 -22.95 -4.93
N ASP A 94 -4.93 -22.07 -5.65
CA ASP A 94 -6.07 -21.32 -5.10
C ASP A 94 -7.25 -22.23 -4.76
N GLN A 95 -7.60 -23.19 -5.61
CA GLN A 95 -8.67 -24.17 -5.33
C GLN A 95 -8.36 -25.04 -4.12
N ARG A 96 -7.11 -25.52 -4.01
CA ARG A 96 -6.69 -26.29 -2.84
C ARG A 96 -6.72 -25.46 -1.56
N ALA A 97 -6.23 -24.21 -1.61
CA ALA A 97 -6.32 -23.30 -0.48
C ALA A 97 -7.79 -23.03 -0.08
N GLU A 98 -8.67 -22.75 -1.04
CA GLU A 98 -10.09 -22.56 -0.82
C GLU A 98 -10.73 -23.78 -0.14
N SER A 99 -10.45 -24.99 -0.65
CA SER A 99 -10.96 -26.24 -0.07
C SER A 99 -10.49 -26.45 1.38
N ILE A 100 -9.26 -26.07 1.71
CA ILE A 100 -8.69 -26.25 3.06
C ILE A 100 -9.19 -25.18 4.03
N PHE A 101 -9.20 -23.91 3.59
CA PHE A 101 -9.34 -22.78 4.50
C PHE A 101 -10.73 -22.14 4.51
N SER A 102 -11.51 -22.19 3.42
CA SER A 102 -12.84 -21.54 3.37
C SER A 102 -13.82 -22.01 4.43
N PRO A 103 -13.92 -23.32 4.76
CA PRO A 103 -14.89 -23.76 5.77
C PRO A 103 -14.70 -23.10 7.15
N LYS A 104 -13.46 -22.82 7.52
CA LYS A 104 -13.18 -22.15 8.80
C LYS A 104 -13.41 -20.64 8.71
N TYR A 105 -13.16 -20.00 7.55
CA TYR A 105 -13.53 -18.61 7.32
C TYR A 105 -15.05 -18.40 7.40
N GLU A 106 -15.86 -19.33 6.87
CA GLU A 106 -17.31 -19.28 6.99
C GLU A 106 -17.77 -19.34 8.45
N LEU A 107 -17.13 -20.17 9.27
CA LEU A 107 -17.41 -20.21 10.72
C LEU A 107 -17.03 -18.89 11.42
N TYR A 108 -15.91 -18.26 11.04
CA TYR A 108 -15.53 -16.94 11.55
C TYR A 108 -16.57 -15.87 11.17
N ASN A 109 -17.02 -15.84 9.92
CA ASN A 109 -18.03 -14.90 9.48
C ASN A 109 -19.36 -15.08 10.23
N ALA A 110 -19.83 -16.32 10.37
CA ALA A 110 -21.02 -16.61 11.16
C ALA A 110 -20.88 -16.19 12.63
N ARG A 111 -19.68 -16.27 13.21
CA ARG A 111 -19.41 -15.78 14.57
C ARG A 111 -19.43 -14.26 14.65
N VAL A 112 -18.89 -13.55 13.65
CA VAL A 112 -18.98 -12.08 13.54
C VAL A 112 -20.46 -11.67 13.50
N ASP A 113 -21.24 -12.27 12.61
CA ASP A 113 -22.69 -12.00 12.48
C ASP A 113 -23.43 -12.24 13.81
N SER A 114 -23.06 -13.29 14.55
CA SER A 114 -23.61 -13.58 15.89
C SER A 114 -23.28 -12.47 16.89
N LEU A 115 -22.02 -12.01 16.94
CA LEU A 115 -21.60 -10.94 17.84
C LEU A 115 -22.29 -9.60 17.51
N GLU A 116 -22.51 -9.32 16.23
CA GLU A 116 -23.26 -8.14 15.80
C GLU A 116 -24.73 -8.22 16.23
N SER A 117 -25.37 -9.39 16.04
CA SER A 117 -26.77 -9.59 16.45
C SER A 117 -26.99 -9.60 17.97
N GLU A 118 -25.98 -10.02 18.73
CA GLU A 118 -25.96 -10.00 20.19
C GLU A 118 -25.56 -8.61 20.76
N ASP A 119 -25.30 -7.62 19.92
CA ASP A 119 -24.79 -6.30 20.30
C ASP A 119 -23.46 -6.34 21.07
N ASP A 120 -22.64 -7.38 20.81
CA ASP A 120 -21.36 -7.65 21.49
C ASP A 120 -20.15 -7.53 20.53
N TYR A 121 -20.29 -6.76 19.46
CA TYR A 121 -19.20 -6.50 18.51
C TYR A 121 -18.24 -5.44 19.04
N PHE A 122 -18.77 -4.31 19.51
CA PHE A 122 -18.00 -3.20 20.05
C PHE A 122 -18.11 -3.11 21.58
N THR A 123 -17.09 -2.50 22.20
CA THR A 123 -17.23 -2.01 23.59
C THR A 123 -18.22 -0.84 23.63
N PRO A 124 -18.71 -0.41 24.82
CA PRO A 124 -19.50 0.82 24.94
C PRO A 124 -18.80 2.06 24.36
N ALA A 125 -17.48 2.17 24.53
CA ALA A 125 -16.68 3.27 23.95
C ALA A 125 -16.59 3.18 22.41
N GLY A 126 -16.52 1.97 21.86
CA GLY A 126 -16.57 1.75 20.42
C GLY A 126 -17.92 2.11 19.81
N LYS A 127 -19.02 1.74 20.48
CA LYS A 127 -20.38 2.09 20.05
C LYS A 127 -20.59 3.61 20.01
N ASP A 128 -20.29 4.30 21.12
CA ASP A 128 -20.34 5.77 21.18
C ASP A 128 -19.54 6.43 20.04
N LEU A 129 -18.34 5.92 19.78
CA LEU A 129 -17.50 6.46 18.72
C LEU A 129 -18.13 6.31 17.32
N TYR A 130 -18.72 5.15 17.01
CA TYR A 130 -19.37 4.93 15.71
C TYR A 130 -20.71 5.68 15.59
N GLU A 131 -21.44 5.91 16.68
CA GLU A 131 -22.62 6.80 16.69
C GLU A 131 -22.22 8.24 16.34
N ARG A 132 -21.16 8.75 16.98
CA ARG A 132 -20.63 10.10 16.67
C ARG A 132 -20.09 10.19 15.26
N LEU A 133 -19.46 9.11 14.74
CA LEU A 133 -18.98 9.08 13.35
C LEU A 133 -20.13 9.18 12.34
N ARG A 134 -21.26 8.52 12.63
CA ARG A 134 -22.48 8.63 11.80
C ARG A 134 -23.13 10.02 11.85
N ALA A 135 -23.00 10.71 12.98
CA ALA A 135 -23.56 12.03 13.20
C ALA A 135 -22.63 13.17 12.78
N ALA A 136 -21.38 12.91 12.43
CA ALA A 136 -20.40 13.91 12.05
C ALA A 136 -20.79 14.57 10.72
N GLU A 137 -20.90 15.90 10.74
CA GLU A 137 -21.28 16.71 9.58
C GLU A 137 -20.06 17.32 8.86
N THR A 138 -18.93 17.41 9.54
CA THR A 138 -17.72 18.03 9.01
C THR A 138 -16.54 17.07 8.89
N GLN A 139 -15.66 17.33 7.93
CA GLN A 139 -14.42 16.55 7.77
C GLN A 139 -13.49 16.68 8.99
N GLU A 140 -13.51 17.82 9.67
CA GLU A 140 -12.69 18.03 10.86
C GLU A 140 -13.15 17.15 12.04
N GLU A 141 -14.47 17.07 12.27
CA GLU A 141 -15.05 16.16 13.27
C GLU A 141 -14.73 14.70 12.93
N THR A 142 -14.97 14.31 11.69
CA THR A 142 -14.63 12.97 11.18
C THR A 142 -13.18 12.61 11.45
N ASN A 143 -12.23 13.52 11.17
CA ASN A 143 -10.80 13.31 11.41
C ASN A 143 -10.46 13.17 12.91
N LYS A 144 -11.11 13.93 13.78
CA LYS A 144 -10.95 13.80 15.24
C LYS A 144 -11.44 12.44 15.74
N ILE A 145 -12.57 11.96 15.20
CA ILE A 145 -13.14 10.66 15.57
C ILE A 145 -12.24 9.52 15.07
N TYR A 146 -11.68 9.60 13.87
CA TYR A 146 -10.72 8.60 13.39
C TYR A 146 -9.46 8.52 14.26
N LYS A 147 -8.91 9.64 14.73
CA LYS A 147 -7.79 9.62 15.69
C LYS A 147 -8.16 8.92 17.01
N GLN A 148 -9.41 9.14 17.49
CA GLN A 148 -9.91 8.44 18.69
C GLN A 148 -10.10 6.95 18.44
N ARG A 149 -10.61 6.55 17.26
CA ARG A 149 -10.71 5.15 16.83
C ARG A 149 -9.34 4.47 16.89
N ASP A 150 -8.34 5.08 16.28
CA ASP A 150 -6.98 4.52 16.23
C ASP A 150 -6.39 4.37 17.63
N SER A 151 -6.67 5.32 18.54
CA SER A 151 -6.28 5.22 19.94
C SER A 151 -6.99 4.07 20.69
N LEU A 152 -8.30 3.91 20.48
CA LEU A 152 -9.07 2.80 21.07
C LEU A 152 -8.61 1.45 20.51
N GLU A 153 -8.31 1.38 19.23
CA GLU A 153 -7.81 0.17 18.56
C GLU A 153 -6.42 -0.21 19.09
N LYS A 154 -5.47 0.71 19.13
CA LYS A 154 -4.13 0.50 19.70
C LYS A 154 -4.18 0.06 21.18
N SER A 155 -5.10 0.61 21.96
CA SER A 155 -5.31 0.23 23.37
C SER A 155 -6.19 -1.02 23.55
N ARG A 156 -6.58 -1.68 22.45
CA ARG A 156 -7.47 -2.85 22.43
C ARG A 156 -8.81 -2.62 23.16
N ARG A 157 -9.36 -1.41 23.06
CA ARG A 157 -10.61 -0.98 23.71
C ARG A 157 -11.73 -0.66 22.73
N LEU A 158 -11.52 -0.84 21.44
CA LEU A 158 -12.54 -0.60 20.41
C LEU A 158 -13.59 -1.73 20.37
N TYR A 159 -13.11 -2.95 20.29
CA TYR A 159 -13.94 -4.16 20.15
C TYR A 159 -14.17 -4.86 21.48
N SER A 160 -15.27 -5.61 21.59
CA SER A 160 -15.54 -6.45 22.76
C SER A 160 -14.44 -7.49 22.98
N PRO A 161 -14.31 -8.03 24.22
CA PRO A 161 -13.35 -9.10 24.47
C PRO A 161 -13.58 -10.35 23.62
N ARG A 162 -14.85 -10.68 23.30
CA ARG A 162 -15.20 -11.82 22.44
C ARG A 162 -14.80 -11.56 20.98
N MET A 163 -15.08 -10.36 20.49
CA MET A 163 -14.67 -9.98 19.14
C MET A 163 -13.15 -9.92 19.00
N MET A 164 -12.44 -9.43 20.01
CA MET A 164 -10.98 -9.41 20.01
C MET A 164 -10.37 -10.81 19.99
N ALA A 165 -10.89 -11.74 20.80
CA ALA A 165 -10.45 -13.12 20.77
C ALA A 165 -10.70 -13.78 19.40
N LEU A 166 -11.82 -13.44 18.75
CA LEU A 166 -12.14 -13.90 17.42
C LEU A 166 -11.16 -13.32 16.37
N GLN A 167 -10.82 -12.03 16.44
CA GLN A 167 -9.84 -11.39 15.57
C GLN A 167 -8.43 -12.00 15.74
N ASP A 168 -7.99 -12.23 16.98
CA ASP A 168 -6.69 -12.87 17.25
C ASP A 168 -6.65 -14.29 16.64
N SER A 169 -7.75 -15.04 16.78
CA SER A 169 -7.90 -16.38 16.20
C SER A 169 -7.89 -16.35 14.67
N LEU A 170 -8.55 -15.35 14.07
CA LEU A 170 -8.56 -15.15 12.61
C LEU A 170 -7.19 -14.75 12.08
N ALA A 171 -6.46 -13.88 12.79
CA ALA A 171 -5.10 -13.49 12.44
C ALA A 171 -4.14 -14.69 12.43
N ALA A 172 -4.23 -15.54 13.46
CA ALA A 172 -3.46 -16.79 13.52
C ALA A 172 -3.80 -17.71 12.34
N TYR A 173 -5.08 -17.83 11.99
CA TYR A 173 -5.53 -18.67 10.89
C TYR A 173 -5.09 -18.15 9.51
N ARG A 174 -5.13 -16.83 9.31
CA ARG A 174 -4.56 -16.21 8.10
C ARG A 174 -3.05 -16.47 7.98
N THR A 175 -2.34 -16.45 9.10
CA THR A 175 -0.91 -16.82 9.13
C THR A 175 -0.68 -18.28 8.75
N GLU A 176 -1.57 -19.18 9.17
CA GLU A 176 -1.53 -20.60 8.79
C GLU A 176 -1.74 -20.78 7.27
N GLU A 177 -2.73 -20.11 6.67
CA GLU A 177 -2.94 -20.12 5.22
C GLU A 177 -1.74 -19.57 4.46
N LYS A 178 -1.22 -18.40 4.86
CA LYS A 178 -0.02 -17.80 4.24
C LYS A 178 1.19 -18.74 4.34
N SER A 179 1.37 -19.39 5.47
CA SER A 179 2.43 -20.40 5.66
C SER A 179 2.24 -21.64 4.77
N TRP A 180 0.99 -22.05 4.54
CA TRP A 180 0.68 -23.14 3.60
C TRP A 180 1.00 -22.72 2.16
N ARG A 181 0.55 -21.54 1.73
CA ARG A 181 0.87 -20.99 0.39
C ARG A 181 2.39 -20.84 0.19
N LEU A 182 3.11 -20.43 1.21
CA LEU A 182 4.58 -20.36 1.18
C LEU A 182 5.24 -21.73 0.95
N ARG A 183 4.73 -22.78 1.60
CA ARG A 183 5.22 -24.15 1.34
C ARG A 183 4.94 -24.60 -0.09
N GLU A 184 3.77 -24.27 -0.65
CA GLU A 184 3.46 -24.57 -2.05
C GLU A 184 4.42 -23.81 -3.00
N ALA A 185 4.65 -22.53 -2.77
CA ALA A 185 5.60 -21.72 -3.54
C ALA A 185 7.04 -22.27 -3.45
N ALA A 186 7.46 -22.76 -2.28
CA ALA A 186 8.79 -23.35 -2.08
C ALA A 186 9.00 -24.68 -2.79
N ARG A 187 7.93 -25.45 -3.06
CA ARG A 187 8.03 -26.79 -3.70
C ARG A 187 8.41 -26.70 -5.17
N LYS A 188 7.94 -25.68 -5.87
CA LYS A 188 8.23 -25.49 -7.30
C LYS A 188 8.21 -24.00 -7.63
N PRO A 189 9.33 -23.40 -8.07
CA PRO A 189 9.34 -22.02 -8.53
C PRO A 189 8.33 -21.81 -9.66
N SER A 190 7.57 -20.71 -9.55
CA SER A 190 6.56 -20.31 -10.50
C SER A 190 6.35 -18.79 -10.45
N VAL A 191 5.80 -18.21 -11.50
CA VAL A 191 5.46 -16.78 -11.50
C VAL A 191 4.39 -16.46 -10.45
N SER A 192 3.43 -17.37 -10.25
CA SER A 192 2.44 -17.26 -9.18
C SER A 192 3.08 -17.23 -7.80
N GLY A 193 4.08 -18.10 -7.53
CA GLY A 193 4.83 -18.09 -6.27
C GLY A 193 5.67 -16.84 -6.09
N LEU A 194 6.32 -16.33 -7.14
CA LEU A 194 7.05 -15.05 -7.09
C LEU A 194 6.10 -13.88 -6.82
N SER A 195 4.93 -13.88 -7.44
CA SER A 195 3.87 -12.89 -7.20
C SER A 195 3.39 -12.92 -5.74
N PHE A 196 3.13 -14.11 -5.20
CA PHE A 196 2.77 -14.30 -3.80
C PHE A 196 3.84 -13.71 -2.86
N LEU A 197 5.11 -14.07 -3.06
CA LEU A 197 6.22 -13.57 -2.25
C LEU A 197 6.36 -12.04 -2.34
N ARG A 198 6.24 -11.47 -3.52
CA ARG A 198 6.28 -10.02 -3.71
C ARG A 198 5.24 -9.30 -2.85
N PHE A 199 4.01 -9.82 -2.75
CA PHE A 199 2.96 -9.22 -1.93
C PHE A 199 3.19 -9.45 -0.43
N GLU A 200 3.55 -10.66 -0.04
CA GLU A 200 3.71 -10.98 1.38
C GLU A 200 4.99 -10.37 1.98
N LEU A 201 6.03 -10.15 1.18
CA LEU A 201 7.24 -9.47 1.62
C LEU A 201 7.06 -7.94 1.78
N ASP A 202 6.08 -7.36 1.12
CA ASP A 202 5.71 -5.95 1.26
C ASP A 202 4.84 -5.71 2.51
N ASP A 203 4.13 -6.74 3.00
CA ASP A 203 3.30 -6.66 4.21
C ASP A 203 4.15 -6.67 5.49
N THR A 204 4.08 -5.59 6.25
CA THR A 204 4.85 -5.41 7.50
C THR A 204 4.20 -6.06 8.72
N ASP A 205 2.93 -6.45 8.64
CA ASP A 205 2.13 -6.87 9.81
C ASP A 205 2.25 -8.36 10.12
N HIS A 206 3.05 -9.10 9.36
CA HIS A 206 3.27 -10.51 9.62
C HIS A 206 4.02 -10.77 10.94
N PRO A 207 3.75 -11.90 11.62
CA PRO A 207 4.61 -12.40 12.69
C PRO A 207 6.05 -12.59 12.21
N ASP A 208 7.02 -12.34 13.08
CA ASP A 208 8.44 -12.43 12.71
C ASP A 208 8.86 -13.80 12.17
N SER A 209 8.25 -14.88 12.68
CA SER A 209 8.50 -16.24 12.16
C SER A 209 8.08 -16.39 10.69
N LEU A 210 6.93 -15.83 10.30
CA LEU A 210 6.49 -15.83 8.91
C LEU A 210 7.37 -14.93 8.04
N LYS A 211 7.73 -13.73 8.53
CA LYS A 211 8.66 -12.84 7.82
C LYS A 211 9.99 -13.52 7.52
N GLN A 212 10.58 -14.19 8.50
CA GLN A 212 11.83 -14.93 8.32
C GLN A 212 11.67 -16.08 7.29
N ALA A 213 10.58 -16.83 7.35
CA ALA A 213 10.30 -17.89 6.41
C ALA A 213 10.10 -17.40 4.96
N LEU A 214 9.37 -16.27 4.78
CA LEU A 214 9.17 -15.62 3.47
C LEU A 214 10.52 -15.24 2.84
N TRP A 215 11.39 -14.57 3.60
CA TRP A 215 12.73 -14.21 3.12
C TRP A 215 13.60 -15.42 2.83
N ALA A 216 13.58 -16.45 3.69
CA ALA A 216 14.35 -17.67 3.47
C ALA A 216 13.95 -18.38 2.17
N VAL A 217 12.65 -18.45 1.87
CA VAL A 217 12.15 -19.02 0.61
C VAL A 217 12.53 -18.13 -0.59
N TYR A 218 12.37 -16.82 -0.47
CA TYR A 218 12.77 -15.92 -1.55
C TYR A 218 14.27 -16.07 -1.86
N ASP A 219 15.14 -15.98 -0.86
CA ASP A 219 16.58 -16.03 -1.03
C ASP A 219 17.08 -17.39 -1.58
N SER A 220 16.47 -18.50 -1.14
CA SER A 220 16.92 -19.83 -1.55
C SER A 220 16.29 -20.34 -2.85
N VAL A 221 15.08 -19.91 -3.19
CA VAL A 221 14.31 -20.48 -4.30
C VAL A 221 14.07 -19.47 -5.42
N TYR A 222 13.82 -18.20 -5.08
CA TYR A 222 13.33 -17.21 -6.04
C TYR A 222 14.34 -16.15 -6.45
N ALA A 223 15.38 -15.87 -5.68
CA ALA A 223 16.35 -14.82 -6.00
C ALA A 223 17.02 -14.99 -7.39
N GLY A 224 17.18 -16.23 -7.84
CA GLY A 224 17.70 -16.55 -9.18
C GLY A 224 16.63 -16.96 -10.21
N TYR A 225 15.36 -16.99 -9.82
CA TYR A 225 14.27 -17.40 -10.70
C TYR A 225 13.82 -16.22 -11.58
N LEU A 226 13.83 -16.36 -12.89
CA LEU A 226 13.51 -15.31 -13.87
C LEU A 226 14.29 -14.01 -13.61
N PRO A 227 15.62 -13.99 -13.74
CA PRO A 227 16.44 -12.80 -13.52
C PRO A 227 15.94 -11.63 -14.37
N GLY A 228 15.82 -10.44 -13.75
CA GLY A 228 15.31 -9.23 -14.43
C GLY A 228 13.78 -9.09 -14.40
N HIS A 229 13.04 -10.05 -13.82
CA HIS A 229 11.60 -9.88 -13.64
C HIS A 229 11.30 -8.69 -12.69
N PRO A 230 10.34 -7.79 -13.04
CA PRO A 230 10.09 -6.56 -12.28
C PRO A 230 9.68 -6.79 -10.82
N TYR A 231 9.16 -7.96 -10.48
CA TYR A 231 8.83 -8.29 -9.09
C TYR A 231 10.06 -8.31 -8.16
N HIS A 232 11.26 -8.62 -8.68
CA HIS A 232 12.48 -8.56 -7.88
C HIS A 232 12.81 -7.14 -7.42
N ALA A 233 12.62 -6.14 -8.28
CA ALA A 233 12.84 -4.75 -7.90
C ALA A 233 11.91 -4.30 -6.75
N VAL A 234 10.67 -4.80 -6.71
CA VAL A 234 9.74 -4.53 -5.60
C VAL A 234 10.20 -5.24 -4.32
N VAL A 235 10.64 -6.48 -4.40
CA VAL A 235 11.17 -7.23 -3.24
C VAL A 235 12.44 -6.56 -2.69
N ASP A 236 13.34 -6.10 -3.57
CA ASP A 236 14.55 -5.37 -3.16
C ASP A 236 14.21 -4.04 -2.50
N ALA A 237 13.19 -3.34 -2.98
CA ALA A 237 12.67 -2.14 -2.34
C ALA A 237 12.12 -2.43 -0.93
N SER A 238 11.33 -3.50 -0.76
CA SER A 238 10.83 -3.94 0.55
C SER A 238 11.97 -4.36 1.48
N ARG A 239 13.07 -4.92 0.95
CA ARG A 239 14.28 -5.23 1.73
C ARG A 239 14.97 -3.96 2.23
N LEU A 240 15.10 -2.95 1.37
CA LEU A 240 15.70 -1.67 1.73
C LEU A 240 14.87 -0.95 2.80
N PHE A 241 13.54 -0.95 2.66
CA PHE A 241 12.64 -0.36 3.65
C PHE A 241 12.89 -0.90 5.07
N ARG A 242 13.18 -2.19 5.23
CA ARG A 242 13.48 -2.77 6.55
C ARG A 242 14.73 -2.20 7.22
N THR A 243 15.59 -1.51 6.47
CA THR A 243 16.74 -0.79 7.01
C THR A 243 16.38 0.61 7.50
N LEU A 244 15.17 1.13 7.19
CA LEU A 244 14.67 2.42 7.64
C LEU A 244 14.29 2.37 9.12
N THR A 245 15.29 2.45 9.96
CA THR A 245 15.15 2.45 11.43
C THR A 245 15.80 3.71 11.98
N GLU A 246 15.16 4.34 12.95
CA GLU A 246 15.73 5.50 13.65
C GLU A 246 17.15 5.22 14.15
N GLY A 247 18.03 6.18 13.99
CA GLY A 247 19.44 6.05 14.29
C GLY A 247 20.28 5.35 13.21
N LYS A 248 19.70 4.92 12.10
CA LYS A 248 20.42 4.32 10.97
C LYS A 248 20.53 5.32 9.81
N PRO A 249 21.49 5.12 8.88
CA PRO A 249 21.58 5.94 7.67
C PRO A 249 20.30 5.89 6.84
N TYR A 250 19.83 7.05 6.42
CA TYR A 250 18.73 7.16 5.45
C TYR A 250 19.26 6.79 4.04
N PRO A 251 18.55 5.98 3.25
CA PRO A 251 19.02 5.53 1.95
C PRO A 251 19.18 6.68 0.97
N ASP A 252 20.18 6.57 0.09
CA ASP A 252 20.35 7.48 -1.04
C ASP A 252 19.74 6.84 -2.29
N TYR A 253 18.79 7.50 -2.89
CA TYR A 253 18.08 7.07 -4.10
C TYR A 253 17.91 8.24 -5.07
N GLU A 254 17.53 7.92 -6.30
CA GLU A 254 17.26 8.90 -7.34
C GLU A 254 15.77 9.25 -7.39
N ILE A 255 15.50 10.52 -7.69
CA ILE A 255 14.18 11.04 -8.05
C ILE A 255 14.28 11.81 -9.35
N THR A 256 13.17 12.07 -10.00
CA THR A 256 13.12 12.89 -11.23
C THR A 256 13.02 14.36 -10.88
N GLY A 257 13.99 15.15 -11.27
CA GLY A 257 14.00 16.62 -11.10
C GLY A 257 12.99 17.33 -11.99
N ASP A 258 12.89 18.64 -11.79
CA ASP A 258 11.95 19.50 -12.55
C ASP A 258 12.27 19.59 -14.03
N ASP A 259 13.54 19.44 -14.37
CA ASP A 259 14.06 19.42 -15.75
C ASP A 259 14.06 18.01 -16.38
N GLY A 260 13.51 17.02 -15.69
CA GLY A 260 13.49 15.62 -16.10
C GLY A 260 14.80 14.87 -15.85
N ARG A 261 15.81 15.50 -15.26
CA ARG A 261 17.09 14.83 -14.93
C ARG A 261 17.01 14.12 -13.58
N PRO A 262 17.79 13.04 -13.41
CA PRO A 262 17.88 12.39 -12.12
C PRO A 262 18.56 13.29 -11.08
N LEU A 263 17.97 13.34 -9.89
CA LEU A 263 18.52 14.01 -8.72
C LEU A 263 18.72 12.97 -7.61
N ARG A 264 19.87 13.02 -6.94
CA ARG A 264 20.14 12.21 -5.76
C ARG A 264 19.53 12.84 -4.51
N MET A 265 18.84 12.05 -3.71
CA MET A 265 18.25 12.51 -2.44
C MET A 265 19.31 13.08 -1.51
N SER A 266 20.48 12.45 -1.42
CA SER A 266 21.60 12.95 -0.61
C SER A 266 22.05 14.35 -1.02
N GLY A 267 21.93 14.74 -2.29
CA GLY A 267 22.23 16.09 -2.78
C GLY A 267 21.24 17.15 -2.32
N LEU A 268 19.99 16.77 -2.13
CA LEU A 268 18.90 17.67 -1.70
C LEU A 268 18.90 17.95 -0.20
N ILE A 269 19.32 16.95 0.62
CA ILE A 269 19.24 17.02 2.09
C ILE A 269 20.58 17.28 2.77
N ARG A 270 21.70 17.20 2.05
CA ARG A 270 23.05 17.33 2.63
C ARG A 270 23.24 18.60 3.45
N GLY A 271 23.75 18.44 4.69
CA GLY A 271 24.10 19.54 5.57
C GLY A 271 22.92 20.25 6.22
N LYS A 272 21.70 19.74 6.04
CA LYS A 272 20.47 20.24 6.67
C LYS A 272 19.77 19.11 7.40
N ILE A 273 19.02 19.45 8.44
CA ILE A 273 17.97 18.53 8.91
C ILE A 273 16.84 18.60 7.91
N ALA A 274 16.45 17.48 7.33
CA ALA A 274 15.50 17.43 6.24
C ALA A 274 14.29 16.56 6.59
N LEU A 275 13.07 17.06 6.32
CA LEU A 275 11.88 16.22 6.31
C LEU A 275 11.63 15.79 4.86
N VAL A 276 11.73 14.49 4.59
CA VAL A 276 11.24 13.90 3.34
C VAL A 276 9.76 13.60 3.52
N ASP A 277 8.92 14.28 2.75
CA ASP A 277 7.46 14.19 2.80
C ASP A 277 6.94 13.48 1.54
N LEU A 278 6.56 12.21 1.71
CA LEU A 278 5.96 11.41 0.65
C LEU A 278 4.45 11.59 0.68
N TRP A 279 3.89 12.23 -0.34
CA TRP A 279 2.49 12.61 -0.40
C TRP A 279 1.88 12.42 -1.79
N ALA A 280 0.61 12.73 -1.97
CA ALA A 280 -0.05 12.75 -3.28
C ALA A 280 -1.17 13.78 -3.31
N SER A 281 -1.46 14.34 -4.49
CA SER A 281 -2.54 15.32 -4.69
C SER A 281 -3.92 14.79 -4.30
N TRP A 282 -4.15 13.51 -4.50
CA TRP A 282 -5.37 12.77 -4.17
C TRP A 282 -5.42 12.29 -2.72
N CYS A 283 -4.32 12.38 -1.94
CA CYS A 283 -4.25 11.93 -0.56
C CYS A 283 -4.64 13.09 0.39
N GLY A 284 -5.90 13.17 0.79
CA GLY A 284 -6.38 14.19 1.71
C GLY A 284 -5.64 14.24 3.06
N PRO A 285 -5.45 13.11 3.78
CA PRO A 285 -4.68 13.07 5.02
C PRO A 285 -3.22 13.50 4.85
N CYS A 286 -2.54 13.09 3.76
CA CYS A 286 -1.16 13.49 3.48
C CYS A 286 -1.07 15.02 3.34
N ARG A 287 -1.95 15.61 2.52
CA ARG A 287 -2.01 17.07 2.31
C ARG A 287 -2.30 17.83 3.60
N ALA A 288 -3.15 17.28 4.47
CA ALA A 288 -3.40 17.88 5.80
C ALA A 288 -2.15 17.85 6.68
N ASN A 289 -1.40 16.73 6.65
CA ASN A 289 -0.12 16.61 7.36
C ASN A 289 0.93 17.58 6.81
N SER A 290 1.13 17.62 5.48
CA SER A 290 2.06 18.56 4.84
C SER A 290 1.71 20.02 5.19
N LYS A 291 0.44 20.41 5.17
CA LYS A 291 0.01 21.77 5.60
C LYS A 291 0.36 22.07 7.05
N SER A 292 0.28 21.08 7.95
CA SER A 292 0.65 21.27 9.35
C SER A 292 2.15 21.54 9.56
N MET A 293 2.99 21.15 8.56
CA MET A 293 4.44 21.41 8.56
C MET A 293 4.81 22.85 8.16
N ILE A 294 3.92 23.60 7.49
CA ILE A 294 4.24 24.97 7.02
C ILE A 294 4.73 25.85 8.16
N PRO A 295 4.06 25.95 9.32
CA PRO A 295 4.56 26.75 10.43
C PRO A 295 5.91 26.28 10.99
N VAL A 296 6.18 24.97 10.94
CA VAL A 296 7.47 24.42 11.38
C VAL A 296 8.57 24.80 10.40
N TYR A 297 8.31 24.67 9.11
CA TYR A 297 9.26 25.07 8.08
C TYR A 297 9.62 26.56 8.19
N GLU A 298 8.64 27.44 8.33
CA GLU A 298 8.86 28.88 8.48
C GLU A 298 9.67 29.23 9.73
N GLU A 299 9.49 28.49 10.85
CA GLU A 299 10.24 28.71 12.11
C GLU A 299 11.73 28.31 11.98
N PHE A 300 12.07 27.31 11.12
CA PHE A 300 13.39 26.68 11.10
C PHE A 300 14.15 26.72 9.78
N LYS A 301 13.53 27.16 8.65
CA LYS A 301 14.16 27.16 7.33
C LYS A 301 15.52 27.89 7.28
N ASP A 302 15.64 29.01 8.02
CA ASP A 302 16.88 29.79 8.08
C ASP A 302 17.87 29.29 9.13
N LYS A 303 17.50 28.23 9.88
CA LYS A 303 18.32 27.61 10.93
C LYS A 303 18.91 26.27 10.51
N GLY A 304 18.76 25.87 9.25
CA GLY A 304 19.28 24.62 8.71
C GLY A 304 18.27 23.47 8.60
N PHE A 305 16.98 23.80 8.58
CA PHE A 305 15.93 22.84 8.28
C PHE A 305 15.43 22.99 6.84
N THR A 306 15.03 21.88 6.23
CA THR A 306 14.36 21.86 4.92
C THR A 306 13.28 20.80 4.85
N VAL A 307 12.36 20.94 3.90
CA VAL A 307 11.39 19.91 3.53
C VAL A 307 11.59 19.58 2.05
N VAL A 308 11.57 18.31 1.71
CA VAL A 308 11.59 17.81 0.32
C VAL A 308 10.32 17.00 0.12
N GLY A 309 9.36 17.55 -0.63
CA GLY A 309 8.13 16.87 -0.98
C GLY A 309 8.31 15.98 -2.20
N ILE A 310 7.84 14.73 -2.14
CA ILE A 310 7.81 13.83 -3.29
C ILE A 310 6.36 13.37 -3.46
N ALA A 311 5.75 13.80 -4.55
CA ALA A 311 4.35 13.53 -4.85
C ALA A 311 4.19 12.36 -5.81
N ARG A 312 3.51 11.31 -5.39
CA ARG A 312 3.16 10.15 -6.23
C ARG A 312 1.95 10.46 -7.09
N GLU A 313 2.14 10.63 -8.38
CA GLU A 313 1.13 11.17 -9.27
C GLU A 313 1.03 10.40 -10.60
N LYS A 314 -0.13 10.51 -11.24
CA LYS A 314 -0.30 10.10 -12.64
C LYS A 314 0.26 11.15 -13.60
N ARG A 315 0.18 12.43 -13.22
CA ARG A 315 0.65 13.56 -14.03
C ARG A 315 1.28 14.60 -13.11
N ARG A 316 2.40 15.17 -13.52
CA ARG A 316 3.05 16.26 -12.81
C ARG A 316 2.14 17.45 -12.53
N SER A 317 1.25 17.80 -13.46
CA SER A 317 0.29 18.90 -13.31
C SER A 317 -0.63 18.75 -12.09
N ASP A 318 -0.92 17.52 -11.67
CA ASP A 318 -1.78 17.26 -10.50
C ASP A 318 -1.07 17.66 -9.20
N MET A 319 0.23 17.35 -9.07
CA MET A 319 1.08 17.85 -7.99
C MET A 319 1.15 19.38 -7.99
N GLU A 320 1.47 19.99 -9.13
CA GLU A 320 1.64 21.45 -9.24
C GLU A 320 0.37 22.21 -8.84
N GLN A 321 -0.80 21.68 -9.21
CA GLN A 321 -2.08 22.26 -8.81
C GLN A 321 -2.30 22.15 -7.29
N ALA A 322 -1.97 21.02 -6.70
CA ALA A 322 -2.11 20.81 -5.26
C ALA A 322 -1.14 21.69 -4.47
N VAL A 323 0.12 21.81 -4.89
CA VAL A 323 1.14 22.68 -4.29
C VAL A 323 0.66 24.14 -4.28
N ARG A 324 0.16 24.64 -5.43
CA ARG A 324 -0.39 26.01 -5.52
C ARG A 324 -1.59 26.22 -4.60
N LYS A 325 -2.50 25.23 -4.55
CA LYS A 325 -3.72 25.30 -3.73
C LYS A 325 -3.42 25.29 -2.23
N ASP A 326 -2.47 24.46 -1.81
CA ASP A 326 -2.14 24.25 -0.40
C ASP A 326 -1.05 25.19 0.12
N GLY A 327 -0.32 25.87 -0.78
CA GLY A 327 0.67 26.91 -0.46
C GLY A 327 1.96 26.35 0.13
N TYR A 328 2.46 25.20 -0.33
CA TYR A 328 3.72 24.62 0.19
C TYR A 328 4.93 25.49 -0.17
N PRO A 329 5.72 25.95 0.83
CA PRO A 329 6.85 26.87 0.61
C PRO A 329 8.17 26.17 0.28
N TRP A 330 8.18 24.85 0.14
CA TRP A 330 9.36 24.04 -0.15
C TRP A 330 9.30 23.37 -1.53
N ALA A 331 10.42 22.80 -1.95
CA ALA A 331 10.51 22.08 -3.21
C ALA A 331 9.68 20.78 -3.19
N CYS A 332 8.88 20.57 -4.22
CA CYS A 332 8.12 19.35 -4.44
C CYS A 332 8.45 18.75 -5.81
N TYR A 333 8.72 17.47 -5.85
CA TYR A 333 9.06 16.70 -7.04
C TYR A 333 7.97 15.69 -7.36
N ALA A 334 7.66 15.50 -8.64
CA ALA A 334 6.63 14.55 -9.04
C ALA A 334 7.25 13.17 -9.34
N GLU A 335 6.82 12.17 -8.59
CA GLU A 335 7.06 10.75 -8.88
C GLU A 335 5.93 10.26 -9.79
N VAL A 336 6.11 10.46 -11.11
CA VAL A 336 5.09 10.16 -12.12
C VAL A 336 5.12 8.66 -12.41
N GLU A 337 3.97 8.01 -12.27
CA GLU A 337 3.79 6.58 -12.56
C GLU A 337 4.81 5.66 -11.86
N ASP A 338 5.23 6.00 -10.65
CA ASP A 338 6.22 5.24 -9.87
C ASP A 338 7.55 5.00 -10.63
N ALA A 339 8.01 5.99 -11.38
CA ALA A 339 9.18 5.86 -12.24
C ALA A 339 10.47 5.48 -11.48
N ASN A 340 10.60 5.92 -10.23
CA ASN A 340 11.74 5.62 -9.37
C ASN A 340 11.38 4.69 -8.20
N ASN A 341 10.13 4.21 -8.11
CA ASN A 341 9.60 3.35 -7.05
C ASN A 341 9.83 3.91 -5.63
N VAL A 342 9.81 5.23 -5.45
CA VAL A 342 10.15 5.89 -4.17
C VAL A 342 9.25 5.43 -3.03
N TRP A 343 7.95 5.24 -3.29
CA TRP A 343 7.02 4.78 -2.27
C TRP A 343 7.31 3.34 -1.83
N ALA A 344 7.61 2.46 -2.77
CA ALA A 344 8.02 1.09 -2.47
C ALA A 344 9.34 1.03 -1.68
N LEU A 345 10.32 1.91 -2.00
CA LEU A 345 11.57 2.03 -1.24
C LEU A 345 11.36 2.43 0.22
N HIS A 346 10.20 3.02 0.55
CA HIS A 346 9.83 3.44 1.90
C HIS A 346 8.77 2.55 2.55
N GLY A 347 8.45 1.40 1.95
CA GLY A 347 7.43 0.47 2.42
C GLY A 347 6.02 1.09 2.46
N ILE A 348 5.80 2.13 1.64
CA ILE A 348 4.50 2.77 1.53
C ILE A 348 3.75 2.11 0.39
N GLY A 349 2.70 1.39 0.73
CA GLY A 349 1.80 0.78 -0.24
C GLY A 349 0.84 1.79 -0.88
N ASN A 350 -0.34 1.33 -1.27
CA ASN A 350 -1.35 2.16 -1.94
C ASN A 350 -2.24 2.97 -0.96
N SER A 351 -1.96 2.95 0.34
CA SER A 351 -2.87 3.46 1.37
C SER A 351 -2.60 4.87 1.87
N GLY A 352 -1.45 5.44 1.59
CA GLY A 352 -1.12 6.78 2.12
C GLY A 352 0.31 7.20 1.80
N GLY A 353 0.73 8.34 2.32
CA GLY A 353 2.10 8.82 2.29
C GLY A 353 2.84 8.57 3.60
N GLY A 354 4.02 9.14 3.75
CA GLY A 354 4.83 9.03 4.96
C GLY A 354 5.83 10.16 5.09
N THR A 355 6.29 10.41 6.31
CA THR A 355 7.30 11.43 6.59
C THR A 355 8.53 10.80 7.24
N PHE A 356 9.71 11.25 6.80
CA PHE A 356 11.01 10.76 7.28
C PHE A 356 11.88 11.94 7.64
N LEU A 357 12.16 12.13 8.91
CA LEU A 357 13.04 13.20 9.39
C LEU A 357 14.48 12.71 9.42
N VAL A 358 15.35 13.37 8.66
CA VAL A 358 16.76 12.99 8.46
C VAL A 358 17.67 14.07 8.99
N ASP A 359 18.70 13.70 9.75
CA ASP A 359 19.71 14.63 10.27
C ASP A 359 20.67 15.13 9.17
N SER A 360 21.40 16.16 9.48
CA SER A 360 22.40 16.78 8.58
C SER A 360 23.55 15.85 8.16
N ASP A 361 23.78 14.79 8.92
CA ASP A 361 24.74 13.71 8.60
C ASP A 361 24.14 12.54 7.81
N GLY A 362 22.85 12.59 7.53
CA GLY A 362 22.11 11.54 6.84
C GLY A 362 21.48 10.47 7.74
N THR A 363 21.54 10.62 9.06
CA THR A 363 20.92 9.67 10.00
C THR A 363 19.41 9.90 10.09
N LEU A 364 18.62 8.84 10.05
CA LEU A 364 17.16 8.90 10.22
C LEU A 364 16.83 9.21 11.69
N LEU A 365 16.14 10.32 11.92
CA LEU A 365 15.75 10.79 13.26
C LEU A 365 14.36 10.32 13.69
N ALA A 366 13.42 10.28 12.75
CA ALA A 366 12.05 9.86 13.03
C ALA A 366 11.33 9.40 11.78
N VAL A 367 10.38 8.49 11.93
CA VAL A 367 9.48 8.00 10.89
C VAL A 367 8.04 8.33 11.30
N GLY A 368 7.25 8.92 10.40
CA GLY A 368 5.84 9.25 10.63
C GLY A 368 5.59 10.35 11.67
N ALA A 369 6.62 11.15 12.01
CA ALA A 369 6.51 12.19 13.01
C ALA A 369 5.51 13.29 12.62
N SER A 370 4.68 13.70 13.58
CA SER A 370 3.79 14.84 13.48
C SER A 370 4.55 16.17 13.46
N ALA A 371 3.88 17.25 13.04
CA ALA A 371 4.50 18.59 13.04
C ALA A 371 5.02 19.03 14.41
N ASP A 372 4.33 18.65 15.49
CA ASP A 372 4.75 19.01 16.85
C ASP A 372 5.98 18.21 17.28
N GLU A 373 6.04 16.92 16.96
CA GLU A 373 7.22 16.09 17.23
C GLU A 373 8.43 16.56 16.43
N VAL A 374 8.26 16.89 15.14
CA VAL A 374 9.33 17.47 14.31
C VAL A 374 9.82 18.78 14.92
N ARG A 375 8.91 19.68 15.32
CA ARG A 375 9.27 20.94 15.99
C ARG A 375 10.09 20.72 17.26
N GLU A 376 9.70 19.75 18.06
CA GLU A 376 10.40 19.42 19.30
C GLU A 376 11.83 18.91 19.04
N ILE A 377 12.00 18.02 18.06
CA ILE A 377 13.31 17.52 17.64
C ILE A 377 14.18 18.67 17.12
N LEU A 378 13.62 19.54 16.27
CA LEU A 378 14.34 20.69 15.72
C LEU A 378 14.78 21.69 16.80
N ARG A 379 13.93 21.97 17.79
CA ARG A 379 14.31 22.82 18.94
C ARG A 379 15.48 22.25 19.72
N LYS A 380 15.50 20.95 19.95
CA LYS A 380 16.63 20.28 20.64
C LYS A 380 17.92 20.32 19.82
N LYS A 381 17.83 20.14 18.49
CA LYS A 381 19.01 20.06 17.61
C LYS A 381 19.52 21.43 17.13
N LEU A 382 18.64 22.37 16.87
CA LEU A 382 18.97 23.67 16.29
C LEU A 382 18.85 24.84 17.29
N GLY A 383 18.16 24.66 18.42
CA GLY A 383 17.98 25.68 19.45
C GLY A 383 19.21 25.90 20.34
N GLY A 384 20.21 25.01 20.30
CA GLY A 384 21.46 25.13 21.08
C GLY A 384 22.59 25.93 20.43
N LYS A 385 22.39 26.51 19.24
CA LYS A 385 23.42 27.29 18.51
C LYS A 385 23.25 28.81 18.61
N SER A 386 22.60 29.31 19.65
CA SER A 386 22.55 30.75 19.91
C SER A 386 23.55 31.06 21.06
N GLY A 387 24.81 31.28 20.70
CA GLY A 387 25.79 31.78 21.66
C GLY A 387 27.23 31.30 21.42
N HIS A 388 27.91 31.89 20.46
CA HIS A 388 29.28 32.37 20.64
C HIS A 388 29.61 33.34 19.50
#